data_48de170f425df129d7653886bb4d49f2
#
_entry.id   48de170f425df129d7653886bb4d49f2
#
_cell.length_a   1.000
_cell.length_b   1.000
_cell.length_c   1.000
_cell.angle_alpha   90.00
_cell.angle_beta   90.00
_cell.angle_gamma   90.00
#
_symmetry.space_group_name_H-M   'P 1'
#
loop_
_entity.id
_entity.type
_entity.pdbx_description
1 polymer ?
#
loop_
_entity_poly.entity_id
_entity_poly.type
_entity_poly.pdbx_seq_one_letter_code
_entity_poly.pdbx_strand_id
1 'polypeptide(L)'
;MICVKVSAGNPGWNGKKVLFLGDSITDACHVGCTKNYWGFLEDYLGIIPCVYGINGHQMSQVPGQIDKAAAELENGFDAIFIFCGTNDFNASVPVGEWFSEKMDSVVVNGKKEFLKHRTHIMTPGTFRGRINIVLSRLKNDYPDKQVVLLTPLHRGYANFGPRNIQPDENWANGAGFYIDDYVTAVKEAGNIWAVPVIDINSLSGLYPMSKPCLKFFANSETDQLHPNTEGHKRIAQVIASQLIALPVFE
;
A
#
# COMPACT_ATOMS: atom_id res chain seq x y z
N MET A 1 24.08 21.47 14.16
CA MET A 1 22.77 20.89 13.81
C MET A 1 22.33 21.55 12.50
N ILE A 2 22.63 20.88 11.38
CA ILE A 2 22.29 21.41 10.05
C ILE A 2 20.84 21.02 9.79
N CYS A 3 19.96 22.00 9.92
CA CYS A 3 18.57 21.87 9.51
C CYS A 3 18.58 21.97 7.97
N VAL A 4 18.56 20.83 7.28
CA VAL A 4 18.34 20.83 5.83
C VAL A 4 16.89 21.25 5.63
N LYS A 5 16.67 22.53 5.34
CA LYS A 5 15.44 22.97 4.70
C LYS A 5 15.40 22.27 3.35
N VAL A 6 14.52 21.30 3.19
CA VAL A 6 14.12 20.83 1.87
C VAL A 6 13.35 22.00 1.26
N SER A 7 14.08 22.89 0.63
CA SER A 7 13.50 24.02 -0.12
C SER A 7 13.22 23.54 -1.54
N ALA A 8 12.07 23.90 -2.02
CA ALA A 8 11.50 23.68 -3.35
C ALA A 8 11.15 22.21 -3.63
N GLY A 9 9.84 21.93 -3.60
CA GLY A 9 9.27 20.66 -4.00
C GLY A 9 9.83 20.17 -5.33
N ASN A 10 9.93 18.87 -5.48
CA ASN A 10 10.17 18.26 -6.79
C ASN A 10 9.11 18.85 -7.74
N PRO A 11 9.50 19.66 -8.76
CA PRO A 11 8.54 20.35 -9.60
C PRO A 11 7.56 19.39 -10.30
N GLY A 12 7.91 18.11 -10.42
CA GLY A 12 7.05 17.10 -11.01
C GLY A 12 5.81 16.74 -10.19
N TRP A 13 5.81 16.92 -8.86
CA TRP A 13 4.67 16.54 -8.00
C TRP A 13 3.77 17.70 -7.60
N ASN A 14 4.26 18.95 -7.71
CA ASN A 14 3.50 20.12 -7.31
C ASN A 14 2.22 20.29 -8.14
N GLY A 15 1.08 20.40 -7.46
CA GLY A 15 -0.24 20.52 -8.10
C GLY A 15 -0.83 19.21 -8.63
N LYS A 16 -0.10 18.09 -8.57
CA LYS A 16 -0.62 16.78 -8.99
C LYS A 16 -1.68 16.28 -8.03
N LYS A 17 -2.82 15.83 -8.56
CA LYS A 17 -3.88 15.17 -7.81
C LYS A 17 -3.53 13.70 -7.61
N VAL A 18 -3.36 13.29 -6.36
CA VAL A 18 -2.95 11.94 -6.00
C VAL A 18 -4.06 11.23 -5.26
N LEU A 19 -4.51 10.09 -5.77
CA LEU A 19 -5.43 9.21 -5.07
C LEU A 19 -4.67 8.46 -3.98
N PHE A 20 -5.19 8.50 -2.76
CA PHE A 20 -4.73 7.70 -1.64
C PHE A 20 -5.80 6.66 -1.29
N LEU A 21 -5.50 5.40 -1.65
CA LEU A 21 -6.35 4.24 -1.45
C LEU A 21 -5.78 3.36 -0.34
N GLY A 22 -6.63 2.74 0.45
CA GLY A 22 -6.15 1.88 1.52
C GLY A 22 -7.14 1.72 2.67
N ASP A 23 -6.58 1.57 3.85
CA ASP A 23 -7.28 1.26 5.09
C ASP A 23 -7.28 2.43 6.10
N SER A 24 -7.34 2.10 7.41
CA SER A 24 -7.35 3.07 8.52
C SER A 24 -6.15 4.01 8.56
N ILE A 25 -4.97 3.56 8.09
CA ILE A 25 -3.76 4.39 8.07
C ILE A 25 -3.89 5.50 7.03
N THR A 26 -4.72 5.30 6.01
CA THR A 26 -5.00 6.26 4.93
C THR A 26 -6.28 7.06 5.16
N ASP A 27 -7.22 6.56 5.95
CA ASP A 27 -8.56 7.12 6.16
C ASP A 27 -8.52 8.61 6.56
N ALA A 28 -9.38 9.41 5.93
CA ALA A 28 -9.53 10.84 6.24
C ALA A 28 -10.09 11.12 7.65
N CYS A 29 -10.60 10.09 8.35
CA CYS A 29 -11.01 10.19 9.75
C CYS A 29 -9.83 10.30 10.74
N HIS A 30 -8.59 10.25 10.27
CA HIS A 30 -7.37 10.42 11.09
C HIS A 30 -7.30 9.43 12.26
N VAL A 31 -7.42 8.13 11.99
CA VAL A 31 -7.36 7.09 13.02
C VAL A 31 -6.01 7.15 13.77
N GLY A 32 -6.05 7.44 15.06
CA GLY A 32 -4.87 7.49 15.92
C GLY A 32 -3.97 8.73 15.77
N CYS A 33 -4.31 9.69 14.90
CA CYS A 33 -3.48 10.87 14.62
C CYS A 33 -4.31 12.15 14.40
N THR A 34 -3.65 13.30 14.32
CA THR A 34 -4.26 14.61 13.98
C THR A 34 -3.92 15.04 12.55
N LYS A 35 -2.93 14.41 11.91
CA LYS A 35 -2.53 14.64 10.52
C LYS A 35 -1.93 13.36 9.95
N ASN A 36 -2.47 12.90 8.82
CA ASN A 36 -2.02 11.71 8.13
C ASN A 36 -0.81 12.00 7.22
N TYR A 37 -0.15 10.93 6.77
CA TYR A 37 1.03 11.01 5.91
C TYR A 37 0.75 11.77 4.59
N TRP A 38 -0.42 11.62 3.99
CA TRP A 38 -0.80 12.33 2.77
C TRP A 38 -0.92 13.85 2.99
N GLY A 39 -1.35 14.30 4.16
CA GLY A 39 -1.36 15.73 4.50
C GLY A 39 0.05 16.31 4.71
N PHE A 40 1.02 15.50 5.19
CA PHE A 40 2.43 15.90 5.20
C PHE A 40 3.05 15.90 3.80
N LEU A 41 2.61 14.98 2.90
CA LEU A 41 3.05 15.01 1.50
C LEU A 41 2.53 16.24 0.76
N GLU A 42 1.33 16.73 1.06
CA GLU A 42 0.83 18.02 0.61
C GLU A 42 1.78 19.15 1.01
N ASP A 43 2.20 19.21 2.29
CA ASP A 43 3.15 20.23 2.77
C ASP A 43 4.52 20.10 2.11
N TYR A 44 5.01 18.88 1.84
CA TYR A 44 6.37 18.66 1.36
C TYR A 44 6.52 18.78 -0.15
N LEU A 45 5.51 18.37 -0.90
CA LEU A 45 5.57 18.20 -2.35
C LEU A 45 4.57 19.08 -3.11
N GLY A 46 3.61 19.71 -2.40
CA GLY A 46 2.56 20.51 -3.03
C GLY A 46 1.54 19.66 -3.81
N ILE A 47 1.41 18.35 -3.52
CA ILE A 47 0.38 17.50 -4.12
C ILE A 47 -1.01 17.91 -3.63
N ILE A 48 -2.03 17.51 -4.38
CA ILE A 48 -3.43 17.65 -3.99
C ILE A 48 -3.92 16.25 -3.60
N PRO A 49 -4.05 15.92 -2.28
CA PRO A 49 -4.45 14.59 -1.86
C PRO A 49 -5.96 14.38 -2.07
N CYS A 50 -6.31 13.29 -2.75
CA CYS A 50 -7.67 12.79 -2.94
C CYS A 50 -7.78 11.47 -2.17
N VAL A 51 -8.39 11.49 -0.98
CA VAL A 51 -8.34 10.40 -0.01
C VAL A 51 -9.60 9.54 -0.07
N TYR A 52 -9.43 8.25 -0.36
CA TYR A 52 -10.51 7.26 -0.44
C TYR A 52 -10.25 6.01 0.43
N GLY A 53 -9.17 6.00 1.20
CA GLY A 53 -8.91 4.97 2.21
C GLY A 53 -10.02 4.93 3.25
N ILE A 54 -10.40 3.72 3.69
CA ILE A 54 -11.49 3.51 4.65
C ILE A 54 -11.01 2.54 5.73
N ASN A 55 -11.24 2.89 6.99
CA ASN A 55 -10.89 2.06 8.14
C ASN A 55 -11.43 0.63 7.99
N GLY A 56 -10.58 -0.36 8.24
CA GLY A 56 -10.92 -1.78 8.16
C GLY A 56 -10.91 -2.37 6.75
N HIS A 57 -10.76 -1.57 5.69
CA HIS A 57 -10.73 -2.07 4.33
C HIS A 57 -9.51 -2.96 4.06
N GLN A 58 -9.73 -3.98 3.23
CA GLN A 58 -8.74 -4.93 2.72
C GLN A 58 -8.44 -4.62 1.24
N MET A 59 -7.45 -5.27 0.66
CA MET A 59 -7.11 -5.14 -0.76
C MET A 59 -8.30 -5.43 -1.69
N SER A 60 -9.20 -6.33 -1.30
CA SER A 60 -10.42 -6.64 -2.09
C SER A 60 -11.40 -5.49 -2.25
N GLN A 61 -11.33 -4.47 -1.40
CA GLN A 61 -12.22 -3.30 -1.44
C GLN A 61 -11.63 -2.10 -2.16
N VAL A 62 -10.34 -2.16 -2.51
CA VAL A 62 -9.66 -1.11 -3.29
C VAL A 62 -10.35 -0.82 -4.63
N PRO A 63 -10.85 -1.82 -5.40
CA PRO A 63 -11.60 -1.54 -6.63
C PRO A 63 -12.80 -0.61 -6.41
N GLY A 64 -13.55 -0.77 -5.31
CA GLY A 64 -14.66 0.11 -4.97
C GLY A 64 -14.23 1.55 -4.61
N GLN A 65 -13.04 1.70 -3.99
CA GLN A 65 -12.45 3.02 -3.74
C GLN A 65 -12.07 3.70 -5.07
N ILE A 66 -11.55 2.95 -6.03
CA ILE A 66 -11.23 3.44 -7.39
C ILE A 66 -12.52 3.88 -8.10
N ASP A 67 -13.61 3.08 -8.04
CA ASP A 67 -14.90 3.42 -8.65
C ASP A 67 -15.44 4.74 -8.13
N LYS A 68 -15.40 4.92 -6.82
CA LYS A 68 -15.84 6.15 -6.16
C LYS A 68 -14.98 7.35 -6.60
N ALA A 69 -13.66 7.20 -6.58
CA ALA A 69 -12.74 8.26 -7.00
C ALA A 69 -12.95 8.64 -8.47
N ALA A 70 -13.10 7.66 -9.36
CA ALA A 70 -13.33 7.87 -10.78
C ALA A 70 -14.63 8.65 -11.03
N ALA A 71 -15.71 8.31 -10.32
CA ALA A 71 -16.99 8.98 -10.44
C ALA A 71 -16.96 10.43 -9.91
N GLU A 72 -16.30 10.65 -8.76
CA GLU A 72 -16.27 11.98 -8.11
C GLU A 72 -15.27 12.95 -8.78
N LEU A 73 -14.19 12.44 -9.37
CA LEU A 73 -13.14 13.24 -9.98
C LEU A 73 -13.15 13.21 -11.51
N GLU A 74 -14.11 12.52 -12.13
CA GLU A 74 -14.20 12.36 -13.59
C GLU A 74 -12.88 11.89 -14.21
N ASN A 75 -12.17 10.97 -13.51
CA ASN A 75 -10.80 10.51 -13.81
C ASN A 75 -9.72 11.61 -13.82
N GLY A 76 -10.01 12.78 -13.26
CA GLY A 76 -9.10 13.93 -13.18
C GLY A 76 -8.08 13.81 -12.06
N PHE A 77 -7.30 12.73 -12.01
CA PHE A 77 -6.17 12.51 -11.10
C PHE A 77 -4.92 12.11 -11.87
N ASP A 78 -3.75 12.30 -11.26
CA ASP A 78 -2.44 12.10 -11.91
C ASP A 78 -1.75 10.82 -11.43
N ALA A 79 -1.95 10.43 -10.18
CA ALA A 79 -1.29 9.26 -9.59
C ALA A 79 -2.20 8.52 -8.59
N ILE A 80 -1.87 7.26 -8.31
CA ILE A 80 -2.61 6.37 -7.43
C ILE A 80 -1.64 5.71 -6.47
N PHE A 81 -1.84 5.92 -5.15
CA PHE A 81 -1.07 5.30 -4.10
C PHE A 81 -1.95 4.32 -3.34
N ILE A 82 -1.46 3.09 -3.16
CA ILE A 82 -2.20 2.02 -2.49
C ILE A 82 -1.41 1.60 -1.25
N PHE A 83 -2.00 1.79 -0.08
CA PHE A 83 -1.45 1.39 1.20
C PHE A 83 -2.43 0.46 1.92
N CYS A 84 -2.28 -0.85 1.70
CA CYS A 84 -3.23 -1.87 2.15
C CYS A 84 -2.53 -3.20 2.39
N GLY A 85 -3.13 -4.08 3.21
CA GLY A 85 -2.64 -5.43 3.48
C GLY A 85 -2.68 -5.84 4.95
N THR A 86 -2.63 -4.90 5.89
CA THR A 86 -2.69 -5.21 7.32
C THR A 86 -4.04 -5.84 7.72
N ASN A 87 -5.14 -5.41 7.11
CA ASN A 87 -6.45 -5.98 7.35
C ASN A 87 -6.67 -7.31 6.62
N ASP A 88 -5.99 -7.54 5.49
CA ASP A 88 -5.93 -8.87 4.85
C ASP A 88 -5.24 -9.89 5.77
N PHE A 89 -4.10 -9.50 6.37
CA PHE A 89 -3.43 -10.31 7.39
C PHE A 89 -4.36 -10.59 8.58
N ASN A 90 -5.01 -9.56 9.12
CA ASN A 90 -5.90 -9.66 10.27
C ASN A 90 -7.12 -10.57 10.02
N ALA A 91 -7.65 -10.52 8.80
CA ALA A 91 -8.75 -11.37 8.36
C ALA A 91 -8.29 -12.79 7.96
N SER A 92 -7.02 -13.12 8.18
CA SER A 92 -6.44 -14.43 7.83
C SER A 92 -6.64 -14.81 6.35
N VAL A 93 -6.55 -13.83 5.45
CA VAL A 93 -6.64 -14.08 4.01
C VAL A 93 -5.38 -14.83 3.57
N PRO A 94 -5.48 -16.02 2.98
CA PRO A 94 -4.30 -16.74 2.51
C PRO A 94 -3.50 -15.92 1.50
N VAL A 95 -2.17 -15.99 1.56
CA VAL A 95 -1.31 -15.23 0.62
C VAL A 95 -1.51 -15.70 -0.81
N GLY A 96 -1.59 -17.03 -1.05
CA GLY A 96 -1.85 -17.62 -2.36
C GLY A 96 -0.66 -17.55 -3.32
N GLU A 97 -0.92 -17.82 -4.60
CA GLU A 97 0.06 -17.80 -5.68
C GLU A 97 -0.25 -16.70 -6.68
N TRP A 98 0.79 -16.23 -7.41
CA TRP A 98 0.65 -15.21 -8.44
C TRP A 98 0.07 -15.74 -9.74
N PHE A 99 0.48 -16.97 -10.11
CA PHE A 99 0.19 -17.56 -11.42
C PHE A 99 -0.26 -19.01 -11.29
N SER A 100 -1.14 -19.41 -12.18
CA SER A 100 -1.32 -20.82 -12.55
C SER A 100 -0.46 -21.12 -13.78
N GLU A 101 0.06 -22.34 -13.88
CA GLU A 101 0.87 -22.79 -14.99
C GLU A 101 0.25 -23.99 -15.70
N LYS A 102 0.33 -24.03 -17.02
CA LYS A 102 -0.05 -25.18 -17.86
C LYS A 102 0.89 -25.28 -19.06
N MET A 103 0.98 -26.48 -19.65
CA MET A 103 1.57 -26.62 -20.99
C MET A 103 0.59 -26.09 -22.02
N ASP A 104 1.05 -25.21 -22.90
CA ASP A 104 0.23 -24.64 -23.98
C ASP A 104 1.03 -24.53 -25.27
N SER A 105 0.32 -24.43 -26.39
CA SER A 105 0.97 -24.33 -27.71
C SER A 105 1.18 -22.88 -28.09
N VAL A 106 2.38 -22.58 -28.61
CA VAL A 106 2.77 -21.27 -29.13
C VAL A 106 3.59 -21.43 -30.39
N VAL A 107 3.54 -20.43 -31.25
CA VAL A 107 4.38 -20.41 -32.46
C VAL A 107 5.67 -19.65 -32.18
N VAL A 108 6.80 -20.32 -32.29
CA VAL A 108 8.14 -19.77 -32.14
C VAL A 108 8.91 -19.97 -33.46
N ASN A 109 9.37 -18.87 -34.07
CA ASN A 109 10.10 -18.90 -35.33
C ASN A 109 9.37 -19.71 -36.45
N GLY A 110 8.04 -19.60 -36.53
CA GLY A 110 7.21 -20.32 -37.51
C GLY A 110 6.93 -21.78 -37.19
N LYS A 111 7.41 -22.31 -36.06
CA LYS A 111 7.17 -23.69 -35.59
C LYS A 111 6.26 -23.71 -34.40
N LYS A 112 5.34 -24.68 -34.35
CA LYS A 112 4.48 -24.92 -33.20
C LYS A 112 5.28 -25.66 -32.11
N GLU A 113 5.36 -25.07 -30.93
CA GLU A 113 6.01 -25.63 -29.77
C GLU A 113 5.03 -25.73 -28.58
N PHE A 114 5.30 -26.62 -27.64
CA PHE A 114 4.56 -26.73 -26.38
C PHE A 114 5.47 -26.27 -25.24
N LEU A 115 5.12 -25.13 -24.66
CA LEU A 115 5.90 -24.51 -23.58
C LEU A 115 5.01 -24.29 -22.36
N LYS A 116 5.65 -24.10 -21.20
CA LYS A 116 4.94 -23.66 -20.00
C LYS A 116 4.40 -22.25 -20.23
N HIS A 117 3.10 -22.12 -20.05
CA HIS A 117 2.39 -20.84 -20.10
C HIS A 117 1.80 -20.54 -18.72
N ARG A 118 2.02 -19.33 -18.22
CA ARG A 118 1.47 -18.88 -16.95
C ARG A 118 0.37 -17.83 -17.15
N THR A 119 -0.63 -17.87 -16.28
CA THR A 119 -1.73 -16.91 -16.25
C THR A 119 -1.90 -16.39 -14.84
N HIS A 120 -2.11 -15.07 -14.67
CA HIS A 120 -2.36 -14.48 -13.35
C HIS A 120 -3.60 -15.10 -12.69
N ILE A 121 -3.50 -15.46 -11.42
CA ILE A 121 -4.64 -15.93 -10.63
C ILE A 121 -5.45 -14.71 -10.19
N MET A 122 -6.63 -14.54 -10.78
CA MET A 122 -7.55 -13.42 -10.53
C MET A 122 -8.64 -13.87 -9.55
N THR A 123 -8.28 -14.07 -8.26
CA THR A 123 -9.23 -14.51 -7.22
C THR A 123 -9.27 -13.56 -6.04
N PRO A 124 -10.45 -13.20 -5.51
CA PRO A 124 -10.56 -12.43 -4.27
C PRO A 124 -10.25 -13.26 -3.01
N GLY A 125 -10.08 -14.59 -3.14
CA GLY A 125 -9.86 -15.52 -2.05
C GLY A 125 -8.44 -15.52 -1.49
N THR A 126 -7.46 -14.92 -2.19
CA THR A 126 -6.06 -14.84 -1.75
C THR A 126 -5.51 -13.43 -1.90
N PHE A 127 -4.52 -13.07 -1.09
CA PHE A 127 -3.96 -11.73 -1.11
C PHE A 127 -3.27 -11.37 -2.43
N ARG A 128 -2.44 -12.29 -2.98
CA ARG A 128 -1.83 -12.12 -4.32
C ARG A 128 -2.88 -12.03 -5.41
N GLY A 129 -3.95 -12.84 -5.33
CA GLY A 129 -5.07 -12.77 -6.28
C GLY A 129 -5.81 -11.42 -6.23
N ARG A 130 -6.00 -10.84 -5.04
CA ARG A 130 -6.57 -9.51 -4.85
C ARG A 130 -5.69 -8.41 -5.46
N ILE A 131 -4.38 -8.50 -5.24
CA ILE A 131 -3.41 -7.57 -5.85
C ILE A 131 -3.46 -7.69 -7.38
N ASN A 132 -3.50 -8.91 -7.93
CA ASN A 132 -3.65 -9.14 -9.37
C ASN A 132 -4.90 -8.45 -9.93
N ILE A 133 -6.06 -8.59 -9.25
CA ILE A 133 -7.31 -7.94 -9.68
C ILE A 133 -7.16 -6.42 -9.71
N VAL A 134 -6.61 -5.83 -8.65
CA VAL A 134 -6.42 -4.37 -8.53
C VAL A 134 -5.47 -3.86 -9.62
N LEU A 135 -4.28 -4.46 -9.72
CA LEU A 135 -3.24 -3.96 -10.63
C LEU A 135 -3.56 -4.23 -12.10
N SER A 136 -4.20 -5.36 -12.42
CA SER A 136 -4.72 -5.62 -13.76
C SER A 136 -5.71 -4.53 -14.18
N ARG A 137 -6.64 -4.19 -13.30
CA ARG A 137 -7.61 -3.12 -13.54
C ARG A 137 -6.90 -1.78 -13.79
N LEU A 138 -5.99 -1.38 -12.88
CA LEU A 138 -5.31 -0.09 -13.00
C LEU A 138 -4.47 0.01 -14.27
N LYS A 139 -3.80 -1.07 -14.68
CA LYS A 139 -3.02 -1.10 -15.93
C LYS A 139 -3.88 -1.01 -17.19
N ASN A 140 -5.13 -1.51 -17.13
CA ASN A 140 -6.06 -1.44 -18.26
C ASN A 140 -6.79 -0.10 -18.34
N ASP A 141 -7.29 0.40 -17.18
CA ASP A 141 -8.15 1.57 -17.13
C ASP A 141 -7.35 2.89 -17.07
N TYR A 142 -6.12 2.85 -16.52
CA TYR A 142 -5.29 4.03 -16.25
C TYR A 142 -3.82 3.82 -16.65
N PRO A 143 -3.52 3.44 -17.89
CA PRO A 143 -2.15 3.10 -18.34
C PRO A 143 -1.17 4.28 -18.21
N ASP A 144 -1.66 5.52 -18.29
CA ASP A 144 -0.87 6.74 -18.25
C ASP A 144 -0.71 7.30 -16.82
N LYS A 145 -1.32 6.67 -15.80
CA LYS A 145 -1.23 7.14 -14.43
C LYS A 145 -0.11 6.45 -13.67
N GLN A 146 0.60 7.23 -12.85
CA GLN A 146 1.60 6.68 -11.94
C GLN A 146 0.90 5.89 -10.83
N VAL A 147 1.13 4.58 -10.77
CA VAL A 147 0.68 3.73 -9.65
C VAL A 147 1.87 3.47 -8.74
N VAL A 148 1.70 3.62 -7.42
CA VAL A 148 2.71 3.33 -6.40
C VAL A 148 2.09 2.44 -5.32
N LEU A 149 2.75 1.35 -5.00
CA LEU A 149 2.39 0.50 -3.86
C LEU A 149 3.21 0.88 -2.64
N LEU A 150 2.57 0.88 -1.47
CA LEU A 150 3.22 1.01 -0.17
C LEU A 150 3.11 -0.32 0.57
N THR A 151 4.22 -0.83 1.10
CA THR A 151 4.19 -2.06 1.90
C THR A 151 3.47 -1.84 3.23
N PRO A 152 2.76 -2.85 3.78
CA PRO A 152 2.24 -2.80 5.14
C PRO A 152 3.36 -2.46 6.14
N LEU A 153 3.00 -1.76 7.23
CA LEU A 153 3.92 -1.45 8.33
C LEU A 153 4.16 -2.67 9.21
N HIS A 154 5.23 -2.62 10.00
CA HIS A 154 5.32 -3.39 11.23
C HIS A 154 4.16 -3.06 12.16
N ARG A 155 3.67 -4.06 12.89
CA ARG A 155 2.50 -3.92 13.74
C ARG A 155 2.70 -4.54 15.12
N GLY A 156 2.33 -3.79 16.14
CA GLY A 156 2.30 -4.27 17.52
C GLY A 156 0.91 -4.74 17.95
N TYR A 157 0.78 -4.96 19.24
CA TYR A 157 -0.48 -5.31 19.86
C TYR A 157 -1.51 -4.19 19.72
N ALA A 158 -2.78 -4.57 19.47
CA ALA A 158 -3.89 -3.63 19.46
C ALA A 158 -5.13 -4.21 20.16
N ASN A 159 -5.85 -3.37 20.88
CA ASN A 159 -7.08 -3.72 21.61
C ASN A 159 -8.13 -2.62 21.39
N PHE A 160 -9.05 -2.89 20.50
CA PHE A 160 -10.19 -2.01 20.16
C PHE A 160 -11.50 -2.49 20.80
N GLY A 161 -11.40 -3.29 21.88
CA GLY A 161 -12.51 -3.86 22.61
C GLY A 161 -12.53 -5.39 22.58
N PRO A 162 -13.40 -6.03 23.37
CA PRO A 162 -13.32 -7.46 23.68
C PRO A 162 -13.48 -8.39 22.46
N ARG A 163 -13.98 -7.88 21.36
CA ARG A 163 -14.14 -8.65 20.10
C ARG A 163 -13.16 -8.23 19.00
N ASN A 164 -12.22 -7.34 19.32
CA ASN A 164 -11.21 -6.87 18.37
C ASN A 164 -9.88 -6.65 19.10
N ILE A 165 -9.28 -7.77 19.53
CA ILE A 165 -7.94 -7.84 20.09
C ILE A 165 -7.04 -8.48 19.06
N GLN A 166 -5.97 -7.81 18.71
CA GLN A 166 -5.04 -8.21 17.67
C GLN A 166 -3.66 -8.39 18.30
N PRO A 167 -3.08 -9.61 18.24
CA PRO A 167 -1.73 -9.84 18.72
C PRO A 167 -0.71 -9.09 17.86
N ASP A 168 0.50 -8.95 18.36
CA ASP A 168 1.62 -8.39 17.60
C ASP A 168 2.05 -9.30 16.45
N GLU A 169 2.95 -8.80 15.60
CA GLU A 169 3.41 -9.46 14.37
C GLU A 169 4.20 -10.76 14.57
N ASN A 170 4.63 -11.09 15.80
CA ASN A 170 5.29 -12.35 16.09
C ASN A 170 4.33 -13.54 16.07
N TRP A 171 3.02 -13.29 16.01
CA TRP A 171 2.01 -14.30 15.90
C TRP A 171 1.53 -14.45 14.46
N ALA A 172 1.53 -15.71 13.97
CA ALA A 172 0.91 -16.02 12.70
C ALA A 172 -0.62 -15.80 12.79
N ASN A 173 -1.22 -15.41 11.67
CA ASN A 173 -2.67 -15.30 11.57
C ASN A 173 -3.36 -16.69 11.49
N GLY A 174 -4.68 -16.74 11.45
CA GLY A 174 -5.46 -17.98 11.39
C GLY A 174 -5.23 -18.85 10.15
N ALA A 175 -4.60 -18.29 9.09
CA ALA A 175 -4.18 -19.03 7.89
C ALA A 175 -2.70 -19.48 7.95
N GLY A 176 -2.00 -19.22 9.07
CA GLY A 176 -0.62 -19.65 9.31
C GLY A 176 0.45 -18.73 8.70
N PHE A 177 0.11 -17.52 8.28
CA PHE A 177 1.03 -16.53 7.69
C PHE A 177 1.38 -15.44 8.68
N TYR A 178 2.58 -14.86 8.53
CA TYR A 178 3.04 -13.67 9.23
C TYR A 178 2.79 -12.41 8.39
N ILE A 179 2.86 -11.22 8.99
CA ILE A 179 2.73 -9.96 8.26
C ILE A 179 3.80 -9.82 7.17
N ASP A 180 4.99 -10.38 7.40
CA ASP A 180 6.10 -10.40 6.45
C ASP A 180 5.75 -11.06 5.10
N ASP A 181 4.86 -12.05 5.10
CA ASP A 181 4.38 -12.70 3.88
C ASP A 181 3.57 -11.73 3.02
N TYR A 182 2.77 -10.86 3.66
CA TYR A 182 1.99 -9.81 2.98
C TYR A 182 2.89 -8.68 2.49
N VAL A 183 3.88 -8.27 3.28
CA VAL A 183 4.92 -7.31 2.87
C VAL A 183 5.66 -7.83 1.63
N THR A 184 6.08 -9.10 1.67
CA THR A 184 6.76 -9.77 0.56
C THR A 184 5.88 -9.80 -0.70
N ALA A 185 4.60 -10.12 -0.57
CA ALA A 185 3.66 -10.12 -1.69
C ALA A 185 3.53 -8.72 -2.33
N VAL A 186 3.45 -7.65 -1.54
CA VAL A 186 3.42 -6.28 -2.10
C VAL A 186 4.73 -5.94 -2.82
N LYS A 187 5.88 -6.35 -2.30
CA LYS A 187 7.19 -6.14 -2.95
C LYS A 187 7.30 -6.90 -4.28
N GLU A 188 6.88 -8.15 -4.31
CA GLU A 188 6.86 -8.98 -5.53
C GLU A 188 5.94 -8.39 -6.61
N ALA A 189 4.79 -7.83 -6.20
CA ALA A 189 3.84 -7.19 -7.12
C ALA A 189 4.48 -6.10 -7.98
N GLY A 190 5.45 -5.37 -7.44
CA GLY A 190 6.19 -4.34 -8.17
C GLY A 190 6.84 -4.90 -9.45
N ASN A 191 7.54 -6.02 -9.33
CA ASN A 191 8.19 -6.67 -10.47
C ASN A 191 7.19 -7.34 -11.42
N ILE A 192 6.12 -7.92 -10.89
CA ILE A 192 5.12 -8.65 -11.68
C ILE A 192 4.30 -7.70 -12.55
N TRP A 193 3.95 -6.53 -12.01
CA TRP A 193 3.05 -5.57 -12.63
C TRP A 193 3.74 -4.30 -13.14
N ALA A 194 5.07 -4.22 -13.05
CA ALA A 194 5.86 -3.04 -13.41
C ALA A 194 5.29 -1.76 -12.76
N VAL A 195 5.19 -1.78 -11.43
CA VAL A 195 4.78 -0.63 -10.61
C VAL A 195 5.83 -0.37 -9.52
N PRO A 196 6.19 0.88 -9.23
CA PRO A 196 7.05 1.22 -8.10
C PRO A 196 6.46 0.73 -6.78
N VAL A 197 7.34 0.23 -5.90
CA VAL A 197 6.99 -0.11 -4.50
C VAL A 197 7.87 0.69 -3.57
N ILE A 198 7.26 1.42 -2.65
CA ILE A 198 7.97 2.06 -1.54
C ILE A 198 7.84 1.15 -0.32
N ASP A 199 8.96 0.60 0.11
CA ASP A 199 9.03 -0.31 1.26
C ASP A 199 8.96 0.46 2.59
N ILE A 200 7.75 0.87 2.96
CA ILE A 200 7.51 1.58 4.22
C ILE A 200 7.80 0.70 5.42
N ASN A 201 7.63 -0.63 5.30
CA ASN A 201 7.96 -1.58 6.36
C ASN A 201 9.41 -1.40 6.82
N SER A 202 10.36 -1.46 5.90
CA SER A 202 11.79 -1.36 6.26
C SER A 202 12.29 0.08 6.40
N LEU A 203 11.77 1.04 5.62
CA LEU A 203 12.34 2.37 5.53
C LEU A 203 11.84 3.35 6.60
N SER A 204 10.64 3.12 7.17
CA SER A 204 10.05 4.06 8.13
C SER A 204 10.74 4.06 9.49
N GLY A 205 11.40 2.96 9.87
CA GLY A 205 11.93 2.76 11.22
C GLY A 205 10.84 2.69 12.29
N LEU A 206 9.58 2.47 11.91
CA LEU A 206 8.46 2.25 12.81
C LEU A 206 8.43 0.77 13.22
N TYR A 207 8.97 0.45 14.38
CA TYR A 207 9.11 -0.92 14.86
C TYR A 207 8.50 -1.06 16.27
N PRO A 208 7.20 -1.40 16.38
CA PRO A 208 6.48 -1.40 17.66
C PRO A 208 6.94 -2.50 18.64
N MET A 209 7.71 -3.49 18.17
CA MET A 209 8.34 -4.48 19.05
C MET A 209 9.46 -3.89 19.92
N SER A 210 9.90 -2.68 19.60
CA SER A 210 10.86 -1.92 20.41
C SER A 210 10.14 -0.87 21.27
N LYS A 211 10.17 -1.03 22.59
CA LYS A 211 9.50 -0.12 23.51
C LYS A 211 9.77 1.38 23.26
N PRO A 212 11.01 1.83 22.95
CA PRO A 212 11.27 3.24 22.61
C PRO A 212 10.57 3.71 21.33
N CYS A 213 10.18 2.81 20.42
CA CYS A 213 9.47 3.15 19.19
C CYS A 213 7.97 3.34 19.39
N LEU A 214 7.40 2.89 20.51
CA LEU A 214 5.96 3.03 20.79
C LEU A 214 5.48 4.49 20.84
N LYS A 215 6.37 5.44 21.04
CA LYS A 215 6.08 6.89 20.96
C LYS A 215 5.60 7.36 19.58
N PHE A 216 5.70 6.54 18.56
CA PHE A 216 5.24 6.82 17.18
C PHE A 216 3.88 6.20 16.86
N PHE A 217 3.27 5.51 17.82
CA PHE A 217 1.98 4.85 17.67
C PHE A 217 0.90 5.56 18.48
N ALA A 218 -0.34 5.31 18.12
CA ALA A 218 -1.51 6.01 18.67
C ALA A 218 -1.63 5.84 20.19
N ASN A 219 -1.35 4.63 20.69
CA ASN A 219 -1.30 4.36 22.13
C ASN A 219 -0.31 3.22 22.41
N SER A 220 0.64 3.48 23.31
CA SER A 220 1.70 2.54 23.66
C SER A 220 1.23 1.25 24.36
N GLU A 221 -0.02 1.20 24.83
CA GLU A 221 -0.59 0.06 25.56
C GLU A 221 -1.70 -0.65 24.76
N THR A 222 -2.52 0.12 24.06
CA THR A 222 -3.75 -0.39 23.44
C THR A 222 -3.83 -0.24 21.93
N ASP A 223 -2.94 0.54 21.30
CA ASP A 223 -2.92 0.73 19.84
C ASP A 223 -1.50 0.95 19.34
N GLN A 224 -0.78 -0.15 19.19
CA GLN A 224 0.55 -0.21 18.59
C GLN A 224 0.48 -0.59 17.10
N LEU A 225 -0.71 -0.44 16.49
CA LEU A 225 -0.98 -0.69 15.07
C LEU A 225 -1.02 0.61 14.27
N HIS A 226 -1.79 1.60 14.75
CA HIS A 226 -1.93 2.86 14.05
C HIS A 226 -0.80 3.83 14.41
N PRO A 227 -0.08 4.37 13.42
CA PRO A 227 0.87 5.44 13.67
C PRO A 227 0.16 6.69 14.22
N ASN A 228 0.76 7.39 15.18
CA ASN A 228 0.33 8.72 15.56
C ASN A 228 0.86 9.77 14.57
N THR A 229 0.62 11.06 14.83
CA THR A 229 1.02 12.16 13.94
C THR A 229 2.52 12.14 13.62
N GLU A 230 3.40 11.85 14.60
CA GLU A 230 4.85 11.73 14.36
C GLU A 230 5.22 10.48 13.55
N GLY A 231 4.48 9.37 13.75
CA GLY A 231 4.60 8.17 12.92
C GLY A 231 4.20 8.45 11.47
N HIS A 232 3.08 9.11 11.24
CA HIS A 232 2.65 9.54 9.91
C HIS A 232 3.63 10.50 9.23
N LYS A 233 4.24 11.41 10.00
CA LYS A 233 5.29 12.30 9.49
C LYS A 233 6.50 11.52 8.98
N ARG A 234 6.92 10.47 9.70
CA ARG A 234 8.01 9.57 9.24
C ARG A 234 7.66 8.87 7.95
N ILE A 235 6.44 8.32 7.84
CA ILE A 235 5.94 7.69 6.62
C ILE A 235 6.03 8.70 5.45
N ALA A 236 5.53 9.91 5.64
CA ALA A 236 5.57 10.95 4.61
C ALA A 236 7.01 11.33 4.20
N GLN A 237 7.95 11.41 5.14
CA GLN A 237 9.36 11.69 4.85
C GLN A 237 9.99 10.59 3.98
N VAL A 238 9.69 9.32 4.27
CA VAL A 238 10.13 8.18 3.44
C VAL A 238 9.53 8.30 2.03
N ILE A 239 8.22 8.45 1.93
CA ILE A 239 7.54 8.56 0.63
C ILE A 239 8.12 9.73 -0.16
N ALA A 240 8.21 10.92 0.42
CA ALA A 240 8.74 12.10 -0.26
C ALA A 240 10.17 11.88 -0.78
N SER A 241 11.05 11.25 0.02
CA SER A 241 12.43 10.95 -0.40
C SER A 241 12.50 9.97 -1.56
N GLN A 242 11.61 8.95 -1.58
CA GLN A 242 11.57 7.96 -2.66
C GLN A 242 10.95 8.53 -3.94
N LEU A 243 9.95 9.40 -3.83
CA LEU A 243 9.30 10.04 -4.99
C LEU A 243 10.21 10.97 -5.77
N ILE A 244 11.25 11.53 -5.14
CA ILE A 244 12.26 12.34 -5.83
C ILE A 244 13.00 11.51 -6.90
N ALA A 245 13.16 10.20 -6.66
CA ALA A 245 13.86 9.28 -7.57
C ALA A 245 12.93 8.64 -8.61
N LEU A 246 11.61 8.81 -8.50
CA LEU A 246 10.66 8.24 -9.44
C LEU A 246 10.31 9.24 -10.55
N PRO A 247 10.22 8.79 -11.81
CA PRO A 247 9.73 9.65 -12.90
C PRO A 247 8.27 10.01 -12.64
N VAL A 248 7.90 11.24 -12.98
CA VAL A 248 6.49 11.66 -13.09
C VAL A 248 6.13 11.56 -14.55
N PHE A 249 5.13 10.74 -14.86
CA PHE A 249 4.62 10.64 -16.24
C PHE A 249 3.68 11.83 -16.49
N GLU A 250 3.84 12.47 -17.67
CA GLU A 250 3.02 13.58 -18.17
C GLU A 250 1.90 13.06 -19.08
#